data_88d289c994a367448b647b8c91241e2d
#
_entry.id   88d289c994a367448b647b8c91241e2d
#
_cell.length_a   1.000
_cell.length_b   1.000
_cell.length_c   1.000
_cell.angle_alpha   90.00
_cell.angle_beta   90.00
_cell.angle_gamma   90.00
#
_symmetry.space_group_name_H-M   'P 1'
#
loop_
_entity.id
_entity.type
_entity.pdbx_description
1 polymer ?
#
loop_
_entity_poly.entity_id
_entity_poly.type
_entity_poly.pdbx_seq_one_letter_code
_entity_poly.pdbx_strand_id
1 'polypeptide(L)'
;GGCGGIIAGNLPQMPTHSETRPMPYTAQQMYDLVADVAEYPKFLPWCAAARIRSRTPLAGGAGDAEVMEADLVISFKVFRERFGSRVTLFPGEKKIDTEYLDGPFRYMKSNWAFADREDGGCDVSFFVDFEFKNAVLQGIIGVVFNEAMQRIVRAFERRAAELYG
;
A
#
# COMPACT_ATOMS: atom_id res chain seq x y z
N GLY A 1 25.05 -16.84 11.12
CA GLY A 1 26.34 -16.34 11.29
C GLY A 1 26.66 -15.12 10.49
N GLY A 2 27.81 -14.54 10.81
CA GLY A 2 28.26 -13.34 10.15
C GLY A 2 28.39 -13.51 8.64
N CYS A 3 28.85 -14.66 8.19
CA CYS A 3 28.99 -14.93 6.77
C CYS A 3 27.64 -14.91 6.06
N GLY A 4 26.64 -15.52 6.66
CA GLY A 4 25.30 -15.51 6.10
C GLY A 4 24.75 -14.10 6.05
N GLY A 5 24.95 -13.31 7.08
CA GLY A 5 24.53 -11.93 7.12
C GLY A 5 25.24 -11.07 6.09
N ILE A 6 26.53 -11.28 5.92
CA ILE A 6 27.32 -10.55 4.92
C ILE A 6 26.84 -10.89 3.52
N ILE A 7 26.60 -12.14 3.24
CA ILE A 7 26.12 -12.58 1.93
C ILE A 7 24.75 -11.97 1.65
N ALA A 8 23.87 -12.00 2.63
CA ALA A 8 22.55 -11.37 2.49
C ALA A 8 22.67 -9.88 2.24
N GLY A 9 23.62 -9.22 2.90
CA GLY A 9 23.86 -7.80 2.71
C GLY A 9 24.39 -7.47 1.33
N ASN A 10 25.03 -8.41 0.65
CA ASN A 10 25.59 -8.22 -0.68
C ASN A 10 24.58 -8.50 -1.80
N LEU A 11 23.45 -9.14 -1.48
CA LEU A 11 22.41 -9.38 -2.47
C LEU A 11 21.63 -8.11 -2.73
N PRO A 12 21.12 -7.94 -3.97
CA PRO A 12 20.23 -6.81 -4.24
C PRO A 12 19.06 -6.85 -3.28
N GLN A 13 18.88 -5.76 -2.56
CA GLN A 13 17.75 -5.66 -1.64
C GLN A 13 16.49 -5.43 -2.42
N MET A 14 15.50 -6.30 -2.26
CA MET A 14 14.18 -6.07 -2.79
C MET A 14 13.55 -4.95 -1.97
N PRO A 15 12.97 -3.91 -2.60
CA PRO A 15 12.31 -2.86 -1.84
C PRO A 15 11.20 -3.43 -0.97
N THR A 16 11.42 -3.37 0.32
CA THR A 16 10.48 -3.87 1.32
C THR A 16 10.36 -2.81 2.41
N HIS A 17 9.15 -2.47 2.76
CA HIS A 17 8.90 -1.51 3.82
C HIS A 17 7.87 -2.08 4.77
N SER A 18 8.15 -1.98 6.06
CA SER A 18 7.23 -2.42 7.11
C SER A 18 7.30 -1.42 8.25
N GLU A 19 6.17 -0.86 8.63
CA GLU A 19 6.13 0.04 9.78
C GLU A 19 4.77 -0.02 10.47
N THR A 20 4.76 0.38 11.74
CA THR A 20 3.55 0.59 12.51
C THR A 20 3.59 2.02 13.02
N ARG A 21 2.52 2.77 12.79
CA ARG A 21 2.46 4.19 13.12
C ARG A 21 1.19 4.50 13.90
N PRO A 22 1.32 5.17 15.07
CA PRO A 22 0.12 5.60 15.79
C PRO A 22 -0.53 6.79 15.08
N MET A 23 -1.85 6.78 15.01
CA MET A 23 -2.63 7.84 14.42
C MET A 23 -3.71 8.28 15.42
N PRO A 24 -4.08 9.57 15.44
CA PRO A 24 -5.09 10.06 16.38
C PRO A 24 -6.53 9.81 15.95
N TYR A 25 -6.73 8.91 15.00
CA TYR A 25 -8.03 8.57 14.43
C TYR A 25 -8.36 7.13 14.76
N THR A 26 -9.65 6.75 14.64
CA THR A 26 -10.06 5.37 14.92
C THR A 26 -9.59 4.41 13.82
N ALA A 27 -9.53 3.13 14.15
CA ALA A 27 -9.21 2.10 13.16
C ALA A 27 -10.21 2.12 12.01
N GLN A 28 -11.50 2.35 12.29
CA GLN A 28 -12.52 2.43 11.25
C GLN A 28 -12.26 3.61 10.30
N GLN A 29 -11.91 4.77 10.84
CA GLN A 29 -11.62 5.94 10.01
C GLN A 29 -10.42 5.70 9.10
N MET A 30 -9.35 5.14 9.64
CA MET A 30 -8.16 4.88 8.85
C MET A 30 -8.38 3.75 7.84
N TYR A 31 -9.12 2.71 8.23
CA TYR A 31 -9.50 1.65 7.31
C TYR A 31 -10.31 2.20 6.13
N ASP A 32 -11.31 3.00 6.40
CA ASP A 32 -12.16 3.57 5.36
C ASP A 32 -11.35 4.44 4.38
N LEU A 33 -10.40 5.20 4.90
CA LEU A 33 -9.55 6.04 4.06
C LEU A 33 -8.69 5.20 3.11
N VAL A 34 -8.06 4.16 3.63
CA VAL A 34 -7.16 3.31 2.82
C VAL A 34 -7.96 2.39 1.88
N ALA A 35 -9.15 1.97 2.27
CA ALA A 35 -10.00 1.13 1.43
C ALA A 35 -10.57 1.89 0.23
N ASP A 36 -10.62 3.21 0.29
CA ASP A 36 -11.21 4.05 -0.75
C ASP A 36 -10.18 4.35 -1.86
N VAL A 37 -9.82 3.31 -2.59
CA VAL A 37 -8.78 3.34 -3.62
C VAL A 37 -9.10 4.33 -4.74
N ALA A 38 -10.38 4.52 -5.07
CA ALA A 38 -10.79 5.44 -6.13
C ALA A 38 -10.40 6.89 -5.83
N GLU A 39 -10.17 7.24 -4.56
CA GLU A 39 -9.80 8.60 -4.16
C GLU A 39 -8.29 8.84 -4.15
N TYR A 40 -7.49 7.81 -4.33
CA TYR A 40 -6.03 7.92 -4.25
C TYR A 40 -5.43 9.00 -5.15
N PRO A 41 -5.90 9.21 -6.40
CA PRO A 41 -5.31 10.26 -7.24
C PRO A 41 -5.44 11.66 -6.67
N LYS A 42 -6.36 11.89 -5.74
CA LYS A 42 -6.59 13.21 -5.16
C LYS A 42 -5.50 13.61 -4.16
N PHE A 43 -4.78 12.64 -3.58
CA PHE A 43 -3.84 12.98 -2.52
C PHE A 43 -2.53 12.20 -2.55
N LEU A 44 -2.48 11.02 -3.17
CA LEU A 44 -1.24 10.22 -3.18
C LEU A 44 -0.26 10.74 -4.23
N PRO A 45 1.02 10.87 -3.89
CA PRO A 45 2.04 11.21 -4.89
C PRO A 45 2.17 10.08 -5.90
N TRP A 46 2.45 10.43 -7.12
CA TRP A 46 2.69 9.50 -8.24
C TRP A 46 1.50 8.63 -8.63
N CYS A 47 0.34 8.85 -8.08
CA CYS A 47 -0.87 8.17 -8.49
C CYS A 47 -1.69 9.10 -9.38
N ALA A 48 -1.63 8.87 -10.68
CA ALA A 48 -2.28 9.75 -11.66
C ALA A 48 -3.74 9.41 -11.88
N ALA A 49 -4.11 8.13 -11.71
CA ALA A 49 -5.48 7.69 -11.92
C ALA A 49 -5.74 6.40 -11.13
N ALA A 50 -7.00 6.18 -10.81
CA ALA A 50 -7.46 4.94 -10.17
C ALA A 50 -8.82 4.56 -10.74
N ARG A 51 -9.04 3.29 -10.99
CA ARG A 51 -10.30 2.79 -11.51
C ARG A 51 -10.63 1.46 -10.84
N ILE A 52 -11.84 1.36 -10.31
CA ILE A 52 -12.35 0.11 -9.75
C ILE A 52 -13.02 -0.67 -10.87
N ARG A 53 -12.52 -1.87 -11.17
CA ARG A 53 -13.09 -2.73 -12.20
C ARG A 53 -14.27 -3.54 -11.69
N SER A 54 -14.15 -4.07 -10.47
CA SER A 54 -15.17 -4.94 -9.91
C SER A 54 -15.08 -5.00 -8.40
N ARG A 55 -16.19 -5.31 -7.76
CA ARG A 55 -16.27 -5.60 -6.33
C ARG A 55 -17.18 -6.80 -6.16
N THR A 56 -16.68 -7.85 -5.53
CA THR A 56 -17.44 -9.07 -5.31
C THR A 56 -17.26 -9.56 -3.88
N PRO A 57 -18.27 -10.20 -3.28
CA PRO A 57 -18.09 -10.82 -1.98
C PRO A 57 -16.99 -11.87 -2.03
N LEU A 58 -16.23 -12.00 -0.94
CA LEU A 58 -15.19 -13.02 -0.85
C LEU A 58 -15.83 -14.38 -0.61
N ALA A 59 -15.60 -15.32 -1.53
CA ALA A 59 -16.15 -16.68 -1.42
C ALA A 59 -15.57 -17.35 -0.18
N GLY A 60 -16.44 -17.88 0.68
CA GLY A 60 -16.03 -18.53 1.91
C GLY A 60 -15.54 -17.57 3.00
N GLY A 61 -15.58 -16.27 2.73
CA GLY A 61 -15.21 -15.28 3.71
C GLY A 61 -16.30 -15.03 4.73
N ALA A 62 -15.91 -14.54 5.91
CA ALA A 62 -16.86 -14.20 6.96
C ALA A 62 -17.31 -12.75 6.82
N GLY A 63 -18.57 -12.49 7.13
CA GLY A 63 -19.14 -11.15 7.20
C GLY A 63 -19.08 -10.39 5.88
N ASP A 64 -18.59 -9.15 5.92
CA ASP A 64 -18.60 -8.23 4.79
C ASP A 64 -17.32 -8.26 3.95
N ALA A 65 -16.51 -9.31 4.10
CA ALA A 65 -15.26 -9.41 3.32
C ALA A 65 -15.57 -9.42 1.81
N GLU A 66 -14.78 -8.66 1.07
CA GLU A 66 -14.97 -8.56 -0.39
C GLU A 66 -13.65 -8.45 -1.13
N VAL A 67 -13.69 -8.79 -2.41
CA VAL A 67 -12.54 -8.66 -3.31
C VAL A 67 -12.84 -7.55 -4.31
N MET A 68 -11.91 -6.62 -4.42
CA MET A 68 -11.99 -5.52 -5.37
C MET A 68 -10.85 -5.66 -6.36
N GLU A 69 -11.13 -5.59 -7.65
CA GLU A 69 -10.08 -5.47 -8.66
C GLU A 69 -9.99 -4.02 -9.10
N ALA A 70 -8.79 -3.49 -9.09
CA ALA A 70 -8.56 -2.08 -9.35
C ALA A 70 -7.33 -1.87 -10.22
N ASP A 71 -7.38 -0.83 -11.05
CA ASP A 71 -6.25 -0.34 -11.82
C ASP A 71 -5.77 0.97 -11.23
N LEU A 72 -4.45 1.07 -11.04
CA LEU A 72 -3.81 2.33 -10.68
C LEU A 72 -2.82 2.71 -11.77
N VAL A 73 -2.69 4.00 -12.03
CA VAL A 73 -1.68 4.52 -12.95
C VAL A 73 -0.61 5.22 -12.13
N ILE A 74 0.61 4.70 -12.21
CA ILE A 74 1.78 5.32 -11.58
C ILE A 74 2.40 6.26 -12.59
N SER A 75 2.65 7.50 -12.17
CA SER A 75 3.32 8.50 -12.99
C SER A 75 4.51 9.05 -12.23
N PHE A 76 5.72 8.80 -12.73
CA PHE A 76 6.95 9.26 -12.11
C PHE A 76 7.94 9.65 -13.20
N LYS A 77 8.20 10.95 -13.36
CA LYS A 77 9.06 11.50 -14.42
C LYS A 77 8.56 11.04 -15.79
N VAL A 78 9.38 10.32 -16.55
CA VAL A 78 8.99 9.81 -17.87
C VAL A 78 8.25 8.48 -17.80
N PHE A 79 8.19 7.88 -16.63
CA PHE A 79 7.51 6.59 -16.45
C PHE A 79 6.03 6.83 -16.17
N ARG A 80 5.17 6.18 -16.95
CA ARG A 80 3.73 6.21 -16.72
C ARG A 80 3.21 4.83 -17.03
N GLU A 81 2.82 4.11 -15.99
CA GLU A 81 2.45 2.71 -16.09
C GLU A 81 1.16 2.42 -15.34
N ARG A 82 0.30 1.61 -15.96
CA ARG A 82 -0.89 1.09 -15.30
C ARG A 82 -0.54 -0.25 -14.65
N PHE A 83 -1.03 -0.48 -13.45
CA PHE A 83 -0.99 -1.83 -12.89
C PHE A 83 -2.34 -2.21 -12.32
N GLY A 84 -2.66 -3.50 -12.48
CA GLY A 84 -3.86 -4.10 -11.90
C GLY A 84 -3.55 -4.78 -10.60
N SER A 85 -4.45 -4.66 -9.64
CA SER A 85 -4.31 -5.29 -8.33
C SER A 85 -5.62 -5.91 -7.88
N ARG A 86 -5.50 -6.97 -7.07
CA ARG A 86 -6.63 -7.56 -6.38
C ARG A 86 -6.53 -7.17 -4.91
N VAL A 87 -7.50 -6.43 -4.45
CA VAL A 87 -7.55 -5.92 -3.08
C VAL A 87 -8.61 -6.68 -2.32
N THR A 88 -8.21 -7.37 -1.27
CA THR A 88 -9.16 -8.08 -0.40
C THR A 88 -9.39 -7.23 0.83
N LEU A 89 -10.65 -6.89 1.05
CA LEU A 89 -11.08 -6.01 2.13
C LEU A 89 -11.74 -6.82 3.23
N PHE A 90 -11.21 -6.69 4.45
CA PHE A 90 -11.75 -7.38 5.63
C PHE A 90 -12.22 -6.34 6.65
N PRO A 91 -13.43 -5.78 6.47
CA PRO A 91 -13.90 -4.70 7.35
C PRO A 91 -14.06 -5.10 8.81
N GLY A 92 -14.45 -6.35 9.07
CA GLY A 92 -14.58 -6.83 10.43
C GLY A 92 -13.26 -6.93 11.17
N GLU A 93 -12.22 -7.37 10.48
CA GLU A 93 -10.87 -7.49 11.05
C GLU A 93 -10.08 -6.19 10.92
N LYS A 94 -10.55 -5.22 10.15
CA LYS A 94 -9.85 -3.98 9.85
C LYS A 94 -8.49 -4.26 9.24
N LYS A 95 -8.49 -5.00 8.12
CA LYS A 95 -7.27 -5.23 7.37
C LYS A 95 -7.55 -5.25 5.87
N ILE A 96 -6.51 -4.97 5.08
CA ILE A 96 -6.58 -4.89 3.63
C ILE A 96 -5.34 -5.58 3.07
N ASP A 97 -5.55 -6.55 2.18
CA ASP A 97 -4.47 -7.26 1.51
C ASP A 97 -4.53 -6.97 0.02
N THR A 98 -3.38 -6.68 -0.58
CA THR A 98 -3.28 -6.39 -2.00
C THR A 98 -2.33 -7.37 -2.68
N GLU A 99 -2.78 -7.94 -3.80
CA GLU A 99 -1.99 -8.79 -4.66
C GLU A 99 -1.87 -8.16 -6.04
N TYR A 100 -0.75 -8.41 -6.67
CA TYR A 100 -0.46 -7.93 -8.01
C TYR A 100 -1.11 -8.83 -9.06
N LEU A 101 -1.75 -8.24 -10.06
CA LEU A 101 -2.33 -8.97 -11.19
C LEU A 101 -1.47 -8.80 -12.44
N ASP A 102 -1.27 -7.55 -12.87
CA ASP A 102 -0.49 -7.27 -14.07
C ASP A 102 0.02 -5.84 -14.07
N GLY A 103 1.07 -5.58 -14.83
CA GLY A 103 1.64 -4.25 -14.97
C GLY A 103 3.17 -4.25 -14.92
N PRO A 104 3.77 -3.19 -14.38
CA PRO A 104 5.22 -2.97 -14.47
C PRO A 104 6.05 -3.70 -13.43
N PHE A 105 5.44 -4.44 -12.52
CA PHE A 105 6.17 -5.14 -11.47
C PHE A 105 6.48 -6.58 -11.88
N ARG A 106 7.56 -7.13 -11.34
CA ARG A 106 7.79 -8.56 -11.33
C ARG A 106 6.87 -9.21 -10.32
N TYR A 107 6.72 -8.55 -9.18
CA TYR A 107 5.77 -8.90 -8.12
C TYR A 107 5.47 -7.66 -7.31
N MET A 108 4.36 -7.67 -6.60
CA MET A 108 4.02 -6.64 -5.62
C MET A 108 2.96 -7.21 -4.68
N LYS A 109 3.15 -6.98 -3.40
CA LYS A 109 2.12 -7.27 -2.41
C LYS A 109 2.16 -6.23 -1.31
N SER A 110 1.03 -5.95 -0.71
CA SER A 110 0.95 -5.07 0.44
C SER A 110 -0.11 -5.55 1.40
N ASN A 111 0.06 -5.18 2.66
CA ASN A 111 -0.88 -5.49 3.72
C ASN A 111 -1.06 -4.27 4.61
N TRP A 112 -2.28 -4.02 4.99
CA TRP A 112 -2.61 -2.98 5.97
C TRP A 112 -3.38 -3.62 7.10
N ALA A 113 -3.12 -3.18 8.33
CA ALA A 113 -3.87 -3.58 9.51
C ALA A 113 -4.08 -2.36 10.41
N PHE A 114 -5.26 -2.29 11.01
CA PHE A 114 -5.66 -1.14 11.81
C PHE A 114 -6.18 -1.66 13.14
N ALA A 115 -5.55 -1.23 14.24
CA ALA A 115 -5.92 -1.69 15.58
C ALA A 115 -6.20 -0.49 16.48
N ASP A 116 -7.40 -0.44 17.05
CA ASP A 116 -7.76 0.65 17.97
C ASP A 116 -6.87 0.65 19.20
N ARG A 117 -6.57 1.85 19.68
CA ARG A 117 -5.82 2.07 20.91
C ARG A 117 -6.78 2.53 22.00
N GLU A 118 -6.34 2.36 23.26
CA GLU A 118 -7.15 2.78 24.40
C GLU A 118 -7.37 4.30 24.45
N ASP A 119 -6.45 5.06 23.83
CA ASP A 119 -6.53 6.53 23.83
C ASP A 119 -7.49 7.10 22.77
N GLY A 120 -8.20 6.27 22.04
CA GLY A 120 -9.13 6.70 20.99
C GLY A 120 -8.51 6.78 19.60
N GLY A 121 -7.19 6.62 19.49
CA GLY A 121 -6.51 6.51 18.21
C GLY A 121 -6.38 5.08 17.76
N CYS A 122 -5.54 4.84 16.75
CA CYS A 122 -5.26 3.49 16.28
C CYS A 122 -3.79 3.35 15.88
N ASP A 123 -3.34 2.11 15.84
CA ASP A 123 -2.06 1.77 15.23
C ASP A 123 -2.32 1.30 13.81
N VAL A 124 -1.67 1.94 12.84
CA VAL A 124 -1.73 1.57 11.44
C VAL A 124 -0.46 0.82 11.09
N SER A 125 -0.59 -0.44 10.73
CA SER A 125 0.54 -1.26 10.29
C SER A 125 0.49 -1.40 8.78
N PHE A 126 1.62 -1.15 8.12
CA PHE A 126 1.72 -1.19 6.68
C PHE A 126 2.94 -1.98 6.26
N PHE A 127 2.74 -2.88 5.31
CA PHE A 127 3.81 -3.66 4.70
C PHE A 127 3.67 -3.59 3.18
N VAL A 128 4.78 -3.40 2.47
CA VAL A 128 4.81 -3.49 1.02
C VAL A 128 6.13 -4.13 0.58
N ASP A 129 6.03 -4.98 -0.43
CA ASP A 129 7.18 -5.66 -1.03
C ASP A 129 6.94 -5.69 -2.54
N PHE A 130 7.90 -5.17 -3.31
CA PHE A 130 7.74 -5.09 -4.75
C PHE A 130 9.07 -5.04 -5.48
N GLU A 131 9.03 -5.34 -6.78
CA GLU A 131 10.15 -5.16 -7.68
C GLU A 131 9.64 -4.78 -9.06
N PHE A 132 10.22 -3.75 -9.67
CA PHE A 132 9.87 -3.34 -11.02
C PHE A 132 10.57 -4.24 -12.05
N LYS A 133 9.91 -4.46 -13.21
CA LYS A 133 10.51 -5.14 -14.35
C LYS A 133 11.58 -4.30 -15.01
N ASN A 134 11.35 -2.98 -15.08
CA ASN A 134 12.28 -2.03 -15.69
C ASN A 134 13.50 -1.81 -14.79
N ALA A 135 14.68 -2.20 -15.27
CA ALA A 135 15.91 -2.13 -14.48
C ALA A 135 16.30 -0.69 -14.13
N VAL A 136 16.01 0.26 -15.00
CA VAL A 136 16.31 1.68 -14.74
C VAL A 136 15.42 2.20 -13.61
N LEU A 137 14.12 1.91 -13.70
CA LEU A 137 13.17 2.32 -12.67
C LEU A 137 13.49 1.64 -11.34
N GLN A 138 13.84 0.37 -11.37
CA GLN A 138 14.24 -0.37 -10.16
C GLN A 138 15.47 0.24 -9.51
N GLY A 139 16.44 0.65 -10.32
CA GLY A 139 17.63 1.34 -9.81
C GLY A 139 17.32 2.67 -9.16
N ILE A 140 16.42 3.44 -9.76
CA ILE A 140 15.99 4.73 -9.19
C ILE A 140 15.29 4.52 -7.85
N ILE A 141 14.33 3.60 -7.81
CA ILE A 141 13.57 3.36 -6.58
C ILE A 141 14.46 2.82 -5.46
N GLY A 142 15.48 2.04 -5.80
CA GLY A 142 16.45 1.56 -4.81
C GLY A 142 17.20 2.68 -4.11
N VAL A 143 17.42 3.80 -4.80
CA VAL A 143 18.11 4.96 -4.21
C VAL A 143 17.16 5.82 -3.37
N VAL A 144 15.91 6.02 -3.84
CA VAL A 144 14.99 6.97 -3.21
C VAL A 144 13.89 6.29 -2.39
N PHE A 145 13.99 5.00 -2.15
CA PHE A 145 12.90 4.21 -1.59
C PHE A 145 12.39 4.75 -0.26
N ASN A 146 13.29 5.01 0.68
CA ASN A 146 12.88 5.51 2.00
C ASN A 146 12.16 6.84 1.90
N GLU A 147 12.68 7.76 1.10
CA GLU A 147 12.03 9.05 0.90
C GLU A 147 10.66 8.90 0.25
N ALA A 148 10.55 8.01 -0.73
CA ALA A 148 9.28 7.75 -1.40
C ALA A 148 8.24 7.21 -0.42
N MET A 149 8.63 6.26 0.42
CA MET A 149 7.72 5.69 1.41
C MET A 149 7.28 6.74 2.44
N GLN A 150 8.19 7.60 2.88
CA GLN A 150 7.83 8.68 3.81
C GLN A 150 6.85 9.67 3.18
N ARG A 151 6.99 9.97 1.89
CA ARG A 151 6.05 10.84 1.20
C ARG A 151 4.65 10.21 1.11
N ILE A 152 4.59 8.91 0.84
CA ILE A 152 3.32 8.20 0.79
C ILE A 152 2.65 8.21 2.16
N VAL A 153 3.38 7.88 3.21
CA VAL A 153 2.85 7.89 4.58
C VAL A 153 2.33 9.26 4.96
N ARG A 154 3.11 10.31 4.70
CA ARG A 154 2.69 11.68 5.00
C ARG A 154 1.44 12.09 4.21
N ALA A 155 1.30 11.61 2.98
CA ALA A 155 0.10 11.88 2.19
C ALA A 155 -1.14 11.30 2.83
N PHE A 156 -1.07 10.07 3.33
CA PHE A 156 -2.18 9.46 4.06
C PHE A 156 -2.47 10.21 5.36
N GLU A 157 -1.45 10.63 6.09
CA GLU A 157 -1.64 11.43 7.31
C GLU A 157 -2.35 12.76 7.02
N ARG A 158 -1.91 13.48 6.00
CA ARG A 158 -2.55 14.74 5.62
C ARG A 158 -4.00 14.52 5.17
N ARG A 159 -4.25 13.45 4.42
CA ARG A 159 -5.60 13.15 3.98
C ARG A 159 -6.52 12.86 5.16
N ALA A 160 -6.02 12.11 6.15
CA ALA A 160 -6.78 11.85 7.37
C ALA A 160 -7.12 13.15 8.11
N ALA A 161 -6.16 14.07 8.20
CA ALA A 161 -6.40 15.36 8.82
C ALA A 161 -7.45 16.18 8.07
N GLU A 162 -7.41 16.15 6.73
CA GLU A 162 -8.41 16.83 5.91
C GLU A 162 -9.82 16.25 6.11
N LEU A 163 -9.94 14.94 6.21
CA LEU A 163 -11.23 14.26 6.31
C LEU A 163 -11.78 14.23 7.73
N TYR A 164 -10.95 14.10 8.72
CA TYR A 164 -11.38 13.82 10.09
C TYR A 164 -10.98 14.89 11.11
N GLY A 165 -10.25 15.89 10.67
CA GLY A 165 -9.78 16.93 11.56
C GLY A 165 -8.59 16.50 12.36
#